data_9b300043c2fdc592687104eb642065c8
#
_entry.id   9b300043c2fdc592687104eb642065c8
#
_cell.length_a   1.000
_cell.length_b   1.000
_cell.length_c   1.000
_cell.angle_alpha   90.00
_cell.angle_beta   90.00
_cell.angle_gamma   90.00
#
_symmetry.space_group_name_H-M   'P 1'
#
loop_
_entity.id
_entity.type
_entity.pdbx_description
1 polymer ?
#
loop_
_entity_poly.entity_id
_entity_poly.type
_entity_poly.pdbx_seq_one_letter_code
_entity_poly.pdbx_strand_id
1 'polypeptide(L)'
;MKEDASKSSDQVDTPQIPPRKHSLSDHTLGKDLRSTRTGQRQNRGMRTRLGCLSHKSDSCSDFTAILPDKPTRALKRLSTEEATRWADSFDVLLTHKYGVAAFRTFLKTEFSEENLEFWLACEEFKKIRSTTKLAAKAHRIFEEFIDVQAPREVNIDFQTREATRRNLQEPSPSCFDQAQGKIHSLMEKDSYPRFLRSKIYTDLLSQTQRRLS
;
A
#
# COMPACT_ATOMS: atom_id res chain seq x y z
N MET A 1 -41.05 -63.33 5.51
CA MET A 1 -39.69 -63.82 5.53
C MET A 1 -38.84 -62.61 5.58
N LYS A 2 -38.46 -62.11 6.77
CA LYS A 2 -37.29 -62.51 7.57
C LYS A 2 -36.05 -62.42 6.70
N GLU A 3 -35.06 -61.65 6.94
CA GLU A 3 -34.08 -61.36 7.99
C GLU A 3 -32.98 -60.60 7.27
N ASP A 4 -32.02 -59.87 7.75
CA ASP A 4 -31.57 -59.50 9.08
C ASP A 4 -30.59 -58.33 8.97
N ALA A 5 -30.40 -57.69 10.07
CA ALA A 5 -29.51 -56.57 10.30
C ALA A 5 -28.03 -56.97 10.27
N SER A 6 -27.17 -56.08 9.87
CA SER A 6 -25.81 -56.04 10.41
C SER A 6 -25.26 -54.61 10.48
N LYS A 7 -25.10 -54.15 11.71
CA LYS A 7 -24.36 -52.96 12.08
C LYS A 7 -22.84 -53.18 11.92
N SER A 8 -22.13 -52.26 11.32
CA SER A 8 -20.72 -52.08 11.57
C SER A 8 -20.41 -50.64 11.90
N SER A 9 -20.00 -50.48 13.13
CA SER A 9 -19.51 -49.25 13.71
C SER A 9 -18.02 -49.14 13.45
N ASP A 10 -17.58 -48.19 12.66
CA ASP A 10 -16.16 -47.81 12.56
C ASP A 10 -15.86 -46.60 13.42
N GLN A 11 -15.03 -46.84 14.42
CA GLN A 11 -14.46 -45.86 15.34
C GLN A 11 -13.48 -44.98 14.58
N VAL A 12 -13.65 -43.68 14.77
CA VAL A 12 -12.67 -42.66 14.33
C VAL A 12 -11.62 -42.52 15.44
N ASP A 13 -10.42 -42.93 15.13
CA ASP A 13 -9.23 -42.71 15.96
C ASP A 13 -8.79 -41.26 15.91
N THR A 14 -8.75 -40.65 17.08
CA THR A 14 -8.22 -39.30 17.31
C THR A 14 -6.74 -39.40 17.70
N PRO A 15 -5.78 -38.73 17.03
CA PRO A 15 -4.39 -38.73 17.48
C PRO A 15 -4.20 -37.82 18.72
N GLN A 16 -3.70 -38.40 19.77
CA GLN A 16 -3.32 -37.72 21.01
C GLN A 16 -2.00 -36.95 20.82
N ILE A 17 -1.98 -35.70 21.30
CA ILE A 17 -0.81 -34.83 21.38
C ILE A 17 -0.05 -35.15 22.69
N PRO A 18 1.28 -35.40 22.70
CA PRO A 18 2.04 -35.59 23.92
C PRO A 18 2.40 -34.26 24.61
N PRO A 19 2.52 -34.25 25.96
CA PRO A 19 2.75 -33.03 26.73
C PRO A 19 4.23 -32.60 26.68
N ARG A 20 4.44 -31.28 26.57
CA ARG A 20 5.76 -30.63 26.69
C ARG A 20 6.27 -30.69 28.11
N LYS A 21 7.47 -31.20 28.26
CA LYS A 21 8.24 -31.17 29.52
C LYS A 21 8.91 -29.81 29.71
N HIS A 22 8.61 -29.16 30.83
CA HIS A 22 9.40 -28.06 31.38
C HIS A 22 10.70 -28.60 31.91
N SER A 23 11.81 -27.94 31.64
CA SER A 23 13.07 -28.09 32.35
C SER A 23 13.54 -26.71 32.73
N LEU A 24 13.42 -26.47 34.06
CA LEU A 24 14.12 -25.42 34.76
C LEU A 24 15.55 -25.90 35.02
N SER A 25 16.53 -25.04 34.88
CA SER A 25 17.79 -25.13 35.60
C SER A 25 18.33 -23.74 35.89
N ASP A 26 18.26 -23.41 37.15
CA ASP A 26 19.00 -22.37 37.83
C ASP A 26 20.49 -22.72 37.92
N HIS A 27 21.35 -21.72 37.88
CA HIS A 27 22.55 -21.56 38.69
C HIS A 27 23.20 -20.19 38.41
N THR A 28 22.98 -19.26 39.28
CA THR A 28 23.74 -18.63 40.40
C THR A 28 25.22 -18.35 40.20
N LEU A 29 25.47 -17.06 40.44
CA LEU A 29 26.58 -16.42 41.18
C LEU A 29 28.01 -16.46 40.64
N GLY A 30 28.58 -15.27 40.65
CA GLY A 30 30.03 -15.02 40.66
C GLY A 30 30.36 -13.52 40.63
N LYS A 31 30.49 -12.92 41.80
CA LYS A 31 31.02 -11.59 42.09
C LYS A 31 32.52 -11.53 41.77
N ASP A 32 33.04 -10.35 41.42
CA ASP A 32 33.97 -9.49 42.13
C ASP A 32 34.67 -8.53 41.15
N LEU A 33 34.54 -7.26 41.38
CA LEU A 33 35.26 -6.26 42.16
C LEU A 33 36.62 -5.80 41.61
N ARG A 34 36.68 -4.49 41.51
CA ARG A 34 37.81 -3.55 41.65
C ARG A 34 38.54 -3.17 40.36
N SER A 35 38.69 -1.93 40.11
CA SER A 35 38.96 -0.68 40.81
C SER A 35 40.02 0.15 40.05
N THR A 36 39.79 1.44 40.00
CA THR A 36 40.74 2.57 39.97
C THR A 36 41.43 2.87 38.64
N ARG A 37 41.44 4.05 38.15
CA ARG A 37 41.82 5.37 38.62
C ARG A 37 42.01 6.32 37.43
N THR A 38 41.39 7.45 37.53
CA THR A 38 41.86 8.82 37.17
C THR A 38 42.79 9.02 35.99
N GLY A 39 42.31 9.84 35.07
CA GLY A 39 43.14 10.50 34.08
C GLY A 39 42.36 11.61 33.37
N GLN A 40 42.27 12.75 34.05
CA GLN A 40 41.76 13.98 33.53
C GLN A 40 42.79 14.54 32.51
N ARG A 41 42.37 14.67 31.25
CA ARG A 41 43.06 15.58 30.34
C ARG A 41 42.02 16.20 29.37
N GLN A 42 41.85 17.47 29.57
CA GLN A 42 41.25 18.39 28.63
C GLN A 42 41.97 18.28 27.28
N ASN A 43 41.19 18.14 26.20
CA ASN A 43 41.65 18.66 24.93
C ASN A 43 40.44 19.11 24.09
N ARG A 44 40.58 20.31 23.67
CA ARG A 44 39.81 21.17 22.79
C ARG A 44 39.24 20.45 21.58
N GLY A 45 37.97 20.73 21.33
CA GLY A 45 37.39 21.12 20.06
C GLY A 45 37.79 20.32 18.82
N MET A 46 36.98 19.32 18.47
CA MET A 46 36.71 19.03 17.06
C MET A 46 35.19 18.87 16.94
N ARG A 47 34.59 19.84 16.28
CA ARG A 47 33.24 19.73 15.74
C ARG A 47 33.31 18.68 14.63
N THR A 48 33.15 17.42 14.96
CA THR A 48 32.77 16.41 13.98
C THR A 48 31.31 16.69 13.60
N ARG A 49 31.14 17.26 12.42
CA ARG A 49 29.88 17.21 11.71
C ARG A 49 29.55 15.74 11.56
N LEU A 50 28.65 15.26 12.39
CA LEU A 50 27.89 14.06 12.07
C LEU A 50 27.09 14.42 10.81
N GLY A 51 27.65 14.01 9.67
CA GLY A 51 26.90 13.92 8.45
C GLY A 51 25.76 12.95 8.73
N CYS A 52 24.55 13.46 8.86
CA CYS A 52 23.37 12.69 8.65
C CYS A 52 23.49 12.08 7.25
N LEU A 53 23.91 10.83 7.20
CA LEU A 53 23.59 9.96 6.09
C LEU A 53 22.07 9.78 6.14
N SER A 54 21.40 10.78 5.58
CA SER A 54 20.04 10.67 5.16
C SER A 54 20.04 9.53 4.15
N HIS A 55 19.74 8.34 4.62
CA HIS A 55 19.22 7.31 3.74
C HIS A 55 18.01 7.96 3.07
N LYS A 56 18.18 8.44 1.85
CA LYS A 56 17.08 8.65 0.93
C LYS A 56 16.43 7.28 0.79
N SER A 57 15.44 7.06 1.61
CA SER A 57 14.41 6.11 1.36
C SER A 57 13.77 6.54 0.04
N ASP A 58 14.13 5.86 -1.05
CA ASP A 58 13.38 5.89 -2.30
C ASP A 58 12.05 5.17 -2.05
N SER A 59 11.30 5.66 -1.07
CA SER A 59 9.95 5.25 -0.85
C SER A 59 9.08 5.81 -1.97
N CYS A 60 8.08 5.08 -2.33
CA CYS A 60 7.03 5.35 -3.31
C CYS A 60 6.30 6.70 -3.10
N SER A 61 6.80 7.56 -2.24
CA SER A 61 6.30 8.90 -1.93
C SER A 61 6.54 9.93 -3.03
N ASP A 62 7.26 9.61 -4.10
CA ASP A 62 7.40 10.52 -5.25
C ASP A 62 6.07 10.77 -5.98
N PHE A 63 5.06 9.92 -5.78
CA PHE A 63 3.71 10.19 -6.28
C PHE A 63 2.98 11.28 -5.50
N THR A 64 3.42 11.63 -4.29
CA THR A 64 2.83 12.72 -3.50
C THR A 64 3.33 14.10 -3.96
N ALA A 65 4.46 14.16 -4.66
CA ALA A 65 5.08 15.41 -5.10
C ALA A 65 4.34 16.11 -6.26
N ILE A 66 3.32 15.47 -6.86
CA ILE A 66 2.59 16.01 -8.02
C ILE A 66 1.45 16.94 -7.59
N LEU A 67 1.10 16.99 -6.30
CA LEU A 67 0.07 17.87 -5.78
C LEU A 67 0.70 19.00 -4.95
N PRO A 68 0.71 20.23 -5.45
CA PRO A 68 0.97 21.36 -4.59
C PRO A 68 -0.22 21.56 -3.65
N ASP A 69 0.05 21.73 -2.36
CA ASP A 69 -0.93 22.01 -1.28
C ASP A 69 -1.74 23.31 -1.47
N LYS A 70 -1.53 24.00 -2.56
CA LYS A 70 -2.28 25.19 -2.93
C LYS A 70 -2.89 25.02 -4.32
N PRO A 71 -4.12 25.49 -4.56
CA PRO A 71 -4.70 25.53 -5.91
C PRO A 71 -3.87 26.50 -6.75
N THR A 72 -2.80 25.96 -7.32
CA THR A 72 -1.83 26.72 -8.08
C THR A 72 -2.33 27.03 -9.47
N ARG A 73 -1.65 27.96 -10.13
CA ARG A 73 -1.76 28.44 -11.52
C ARG A 73 -2.20 27.37 -12.55
N ALA A 74 -2.02 26.09 -12.23
CA ALA A 74 -2.37 24.94 -13.04
C ALA A 74 -3.89 24.65 -13.08
N LEU A 75 -4.61 24.80 -11.94
CA LEU A 75 -6.09 24.75 -11.91
C LEU A 75 -6.73 25.89 -12.71
N LYS A 76 -5.98 26.99 -12.93
CA LYS A 76 -6.44 28.10 -13.79
C LYS A 76 -6.58 27.73 -15.27
N ARG A 77 -6.08 26.58 -15.71
CA ARG A 77 -6.13 26.11 -17.09
C ARG A 77 -7.12 24.97 -17.32
N LEU A 78 -7.77 24.45 -16.27
CA LEU A 78 -8.78 23.43 -16.41
C LEU A 78 -10.05 24.06 -17.02
N SER A 79 -10.49 23.53 -18.16
CA SER A 79 -11.76 23.94 -18.76
C SER A 79 -12.94 23.25 -18.08
N THR A 80 -14.12 23.86 -18.17
CA THR A 80 -15.36 23.24 -17.68
C THR A 80 -15.66 21.95 -18.42
N GLU A 81 -15.41 21.93 -19.74
CA GLU A 81 -15.62 20.75 -20.57
C GLU A 81 -14.75 19.56 -20.12
N GLU A 82 -13.46 19.80 -19.84
CA GLU A 82 -12.59 18.77 -19.31
C GLU A 82 -13.08 18.22 -17.98
N ALA A 83 -13.48 19.08 -17.05
CA ALA A 83 -14.00 18.65 -15.77
C ALA A 83 -15.34 17.90 -15.88
N THR A 84 -16.22 18.31 -16.81
CA THR A 84 -17.48 17.63 -17.08
C THR A 84 -17.26 16.22 -17.66
N ARG A 85 -16.26 16.06 -18.54
CA ARG A 85 -15.92 14.76 -19.13
C ARG A 85 -15.46 13.72 -18.11
N TRP A 86 -15.02 14.12 -16.92
CA TRP A 86 -14.70 13.15 -15.86
C TRP A 86 -15.91 12.39 -15.35
N ALA A 87 -17.12 12.85 -15.63
CA ALA A 87 -18.37 12.15 -15.34
C ALA A 87 -18.78 11.15 -16.43
N ASP A 88 -18.13 11.17 -17.61
CA ASP A 88 -18.45 10.26 -18.71
C ASP A 88 -18.03 8.82 -18.37
N SER A 89 -16.82 8.65 -17.80
CA SER A 89 -16.34 7.37 -17.30
C SER A 89 -15.20 7.54 -16.29
N PHE A 90 -15.00 6.52 -15.46
CA PHE A 90 -13.90 6.47 -14.50
C PHE A 90 -12.54 6.48 -15.21
N ASP A 91 -12.41 5.79 -16.33
CA ASP A 91 -11.18 5.78 -17.12
C ASP A 91 -10.84 7.18 -17.66
N VAL A 92 -11.81 7.94 -18.11
CA VAL A 92 -11.60 9.34 -18.52
C VAL A 92 -11.09 10.18 -17.36
N LEU A 93 -11.65 10.04 -16.17
CA LEU A 93 -11.13 10.70 -14.95
C LEU A 93 -9.65 10.36 -14.71
N LEU A 94 -9.29 9.08 -14.81
CA LEU A 94 -7.93 8.59 -14.53
C LEU A 94 -6.90 9.01 -15.57
N THR A 95 -7.31 9.37 -16.80
CA THR A 95 -6.39 9.88 -17.82
C THR A 95 -5.95 11.34 -17.57
N HIS A 96 -6.70 12.09 -16.76
CA HIS A 96 -6.45 13.49 -16.49
C HIS A 96 -5.73 13.69 -15.14
N LYS A 97 -4.53 14.27 -15.18
CA LYS A 97 -3.77 14.54 -13.94
C LYS A 97 -4.54 15.32 -12.88
N TYR A 98 -5.39 16.27 -13.31
CA TYR A 98 -6.25 17.04 -12.40
C TYR A 98 -7.43 16.22 -11.89
N GLY A 99 -7.97 15.34 -12.74
CA GLY A 99 -8.98 14.38 -12.33
C GLY A 99 -8.47 13.43 -11.25
N VAL A 100 -7.30 12.83 -11.50
CA VAL A 100 -6.60 11.99 -10.52
C VAL A 100 -6.34 12.74 -9.21
N ALA A 101 -5.87 14.01 -9.30
CA ALA A 101 -5.59 14.83 -8.14
C ALA A 101 -6.85 15.15 -7.31
N ALA A 102 -7.95 15.50 -7.97
CA ALA A 102 -9.22 15.77 -7.32
C ALA A 102 -9.81 14.52 -6.68
N PHE A 103 -9.77 13.40 -7.39
CA PHE A 103 -10.23 12.11 -6.89
C PHE A 103 -9.38 11.62 -5.70
N ARG A 104 -8.07 11.79 -5.75
CA ARG A 104 -7.18 11.50 -4.62
C ARG A 104 -7.53 12.34 -3.38
N THR A 105 -7.78 13.65 -3.57
CA THR A 105 -8.20 14.51 -2.47
C THR A 105 -9.51 14.04 -1.84
N PHE A 106 -10.46 13.59 -2.67
CA PHE A 106 -11.70 13.01 -2.20
C PHE A 106 -11.45 11.71 -1.41
N LEU A 107 -10.66 10.77 -1.95
CA LEU A 107 -10.34 9.50 -1.28
C LEU A 107 -9.62 9.71 0.06
N LYS A 108 -8.79 10.76 0.19
CA LYS A 108 -8.20 11.15 1.48
C LYS A 108 -9.24 11.52 2.52
N THR A 109 -10.34 12.15 2.12
CA THR A 109 -11.43 12.47 3.06
C THR A 109 -12.19 11.23 3.50
N GLU A 110 -12.10 10.13 2.73
CA GLU A 110 -12.71 8.83 3.04
C GLU A 110 -11.70 7.82 3.61
N PHE A 111 -10.46 8.21 3.86
CA PHE A 111 -9.37 7.33 4.32
C PHE A 111 -9.18 6.08 3.44
N SER A 112 -9.24 6.25 2.13
CA SER A 112 -9.17 5.18 1.13
C SER A 112 -8.27 5.50 -0.06
N GLU A 113 -7.32 6.44 0.11
CA GLU A 113 -6.37 6.85 -0.94
C GLU A 113 -5.41 5.73 -1.38
N GLU A 114 -5.20 4.70 -0.56
CA GLU A 114 -4.35 3.56 -0.88
C GLU A 114 -4.79 2.84 -2.16
N ASN A 115 -6.10 2.81 -2.44
CA ASN A 115 -6.63 2.17 -3.64
C ASN A 115 -6.13 2.86 -4.93
N LEU A 116 -6.20 4.18 -4.98
CA LEU A 116 -5.71 4.96 -6.11
C LEU A 116 -4.19 4.91 -6.20
N GLU A 117 -3.49 4.98 -5.07
CA GLU A 117 -2.04 4.93 -5.02
C GLU A 117 -1.50 3.58 -5.49
N PHE A 118 -2.13 2.49 -5.11
CA PHE A 118 -1.83 1.16 -5.62
C PHE A 118 -2.05 1.07 -7.14
N TRP A 119 -3.20 1.55 -7.62
CA TRP A 119 -3.50 1.54 -9.05
C TRP A 119 -2.45 2.32 -9.86
N LEU A 120 -2.07 3.51 -9.41
CA LEU A 120 -1.01 4.33 -10.03
C LEU A 120 0.35 3.64 -9.97
N ALA A 121 0.69 3.01 -8.85
CA ALA A 121 1.94 2.24 -8.71
C ALA A 121 2.02 1.09 -9.71
N CYS A 122 0.89 0.41 -9.99
CA CYS A 122 0.80 -0.62 -11.02
C CYS A 122 0.99 -0.04 -12.43
N GLU A 123 0.41 1.13 -12.73
CA GLU A 123 0.59 1.78 -14.02
C GLU A 123 2.05 2.17 -14.28
N GLU A 124 2.76 2.67 -13.27
CA GLU A 124 4.20 2.96 -13.38
C GLU A 124 5.03 1.67 -13.45
N PHE A 125 4.63 0.62 -12.75
CA PHE A 125 5.29 -0.68 -12.79
C PHE A 125 5.32 -1.28 -14.21
N LYS A 126 4.22 -1.21 -14.93
CA LYS A 126 4.09 -1.69 -16.31
C LYS A 126 5.07 -1.02 -17.29
N LYS A 127 5.52 0.19 -16.98
CA LYS A 127 6.46 0.96 -17.83
C LYS A 127 7.92 0.57 -17.62
N ILE A 128 8.23 -0.24 -16.60
CA ILE A 128 9.61 -0.63 -16.27
C ILE A 128 10.11 -1.66 -17.27
N ARG A 129 11.21 -1.36 -17.95
CA ARG A 129 11.81 -2.24 -18.97
C ARG A 129 12.97 -3.08 -18.42
N SER A 130 13.61 -2.64 -17.34
CA SER A 130 14.73 -3.37 -16.72
C SER A 130 14.21 -4.47 -15.80
N THR A 131 14.58 -5.71 -16.04
CA THR A 131 14.17 -6.89 -15.23
C THR A 131 14.56 -6.75 -13.76
N THR A 132 15.77 -6.27 -13.49
CA THR A 132 16.25 -6.06 -12.11
C THR A 132 15.43 -4.98 -11.39
N LYS A 133 15.15 -3.86 -12.06
CA LYS A 133 14.29 -2.80 -11.48
C LYS A 133 12.85 -3.26 -11.34
N LEU A 134 12.36 -4.06 -12.29
CA LEU A 134 11.01 -4.64 -12.24
C LEU A 134 10.86 -5.53 -11.01
N ALA A 135 11.78 -6.47 -10.77
CA ALA A 135 11.76 -7.35 -9.62
C ALA A 135 11.79 -6.56 -8.30
N ALA A 136 12.71 -5.62 -8.15
CA ALA A 136 12.81 -4.80 -6.95
C ALA A 136 11.53 -3.98 -6.70
N LYS A 137 10.94 -3.41 -7.76
CA LYS A 137 9.70 -2.63 -7.64
C LYS A 137 8.49 -3.51 -7.34
N ALA A 138 8.45 -4.73 -7.90
CA ALA A 138 7.38 -5.70 -7.62
C ALA A 138 7.31 -6.04 -6.12
N HIS A 139 8.45 -6.35 -5.50
CA HIS A 139 8.51 -6.62 -4.07
C HIS A 139 8.03 -5.43 -3.23
N ARG A 140 8.49 -4.22 -3.56
CA ARG A 140 8.06 -3.00 -2.84
C ARG A 140 6.54 -2.77 -2.93
N ILE A 141 5.94 -2.91 -4.12
CA ILE A 141 4.49 -2.75 -4.29
C ILE A 141 3.74 -3.81 -3.48
N PHE A 142 4.23 -5.05 -3.50
CA PHE A 142 3.61 -6.12 -2.74
C PHE A 142 3.67 -5.84 -1.23
N GLU A 143 4.83 -5.52 -0.69
CA GLU A 143 5.03 -5.23 0.73
C GLU A 143 4.24 -4.01 1.20
N GLU A 144 4.03 -3.03 0.32
CA GLU A 144 3.35 -1.79 0.67
C GLU A 144 1.83 -1.87 0.58
N PHE A 145 1.28 -2.66 -0.36
CA PHE A 145 -0.15 -2.66 -0.68
C PHE A 145 -0.84 -4.02 -0.61
N ILE A 146 -0.13 -5.12 -0.78
CA ILE A 146 -0.74 -6.44 -1.01
C ILE A 146 -0.57 -7.38 0.17
N ASP A 147 0.59 -7.34 0.84
CA ASP A 147 0.87 -8.26 1.93
C ASP A 147 -0.11 -8.05 3.10
N VAL A 148 -0.28 -9.10 3.91
CA VAL A 148 -1.10 -9.03 5.12
C VAL A 148 -0.48 -8.01 6.07
N GLN A 149 -1.28 -7.09 6.56
CA GLN A 149 -0.84 -5.97 7.41
C GLN A 149 0.14 -5.00 6.72
N ALA A 150 0.08 -4.91 5.39
CA ALA A 150 0.83 -3.91 4.66
C ALA A 150 0.47 -2.49 5.16
N PRO A 151 1.41 -1.53 5.16
CA PRO A 151 1.17 -0.17 5.66
C PRO A 151 0.00 0.55 4.98
N ARG A 152 -0.27 0.21 3.72
CA ARG A 152 -1.35 0.74 2.90
C ARG A 152 -2.10 -0.40 2.21
N GLU A 153 -2.52 -1.39 3.01
CA GLU A 153 -3.16 -2.61 2.51
C GLU A 153 -4.44 -2.28 1.74
N VAL A 154 -4.51 -2.78 0.49
CA VAL A 154 -5.72 -2.68 -0.34
C VAL A 154 -6.66 -3.86 -0.10
N ASN A 155 -7.96 -3.61 -0.23
CA ASN A 155 -8.98 -4.64 0.00
C ASN A 155 -9.13 -5.58 -1.20
N ILE A 156 -8.39 -6.67 -1.18
CA ILE A 156 -8.47 -7.77 -2.16
C ILE A 156 -8.70 -9.11 -1.44
N ASP A 157 -9.31 -10.05 -2.15
CA ASP A 157 -9.54 -11.39 -1.63
C ASP A 157 -8.23 -12.21 -1.52
N PHE A 158 -8.28 -13.23 -0.67
CA PHE A 158 -7.15 -14.12 -0.41
C PHE A 158 -6.58 -14.76 -1.68
N GLN A 159 -7.44 -15.22 -2.60
CA GLN A 159 -7.00 -15.89 -3.83
C GLN A 159 -6.19 -14.94 -4.71
N THR A 160 -6.63 -13.70 -4.84
CA THR A 160 -5.93 -12.66 -5.60
C THR A 160 -4.58 -12.32 -4.95
N ARG A 161 -4.54 -12.23 -3.62
CA ARG A 161 -3.29 -11.99 -2.87
C ARG A 161 -2.28 -13.11 -3.11
N GLU A 162 -2.71 -14.36 -2.98
CA GLU A 162 -1.83 -15.52 -3.19
C GLU A 162 -1.39 -15.68 -4.66
N ALA A 163 -2.26 -15.38 -5.61
CA ALA A 163 -1.88 -15.35 -7.03
C ALA A 163 -0.80 -14.29 -7.29
N THR A 164 -0.97 -13.09 -6.73
CA THR A 164 0.02 -12.01 -6.84
C THR A 164 1.34 -12.39 -6.16
N ARG A 165 1.30 -13.04 -4.99
CA ARG A 165 2.49 -13.56 -4.30
C ARG A 165 3.26 -14.55 -5.16
N ARG A 166 2.57 -15.46 -5.84
CA ARG A 166 3.22 -16.41 -6.77
C ARG A 166 3.86 -15.70 -7.96
N ASN A 167 3.22 -14.67 -8.50
CA ASN A 167 3.75 -13.89 -9.61
C ASN A 167 5.07 -13.17 -9.27
N LEU A 168 5.34 -12.92 -7.98
CA LEU A 168 6.61 -12.33 -7.54
C LEU A 168 7.82 -13.25 -7.70
N GLN A 169 7.62 -14.55 -7.90
CA GLN A 169 8.72 -15.50 -8.13
C GLN A 169 9.36 -15.26 -9.51
N GLU A 170 8.54 -14.90 -10.50
CA GLU A 170 8.98 -14.47 -11.84
C GLU A 170 8.27 -13.17 -12.22
N PRO A 171 8.74 -12.02 -11.74
CA PRO A 171 8.07 -10.75 -11.96
C PRO A 171 8.00 -10.39 -13.44
N SER A 172 6.80 -10.10 -13.91
CA SER A 172 6.53 -9.60 -15.26
C SER A 172 5.70 -8.31 -15.16
N PRO A 173 5.58 -7.53 -16.24
CA PRO A 173 4.73 -6.32 -16.26
C PRO A 173 3.26 -6.58 -15.86
N SER A 174 2.78 -7.83 -16.02
CA SER A 174 1.41 -8.25 -15.68
C SER A 174 1.26 -8.78 -14.24
N CYS A 175 2.30 -8.72 -13.43
CA CYS A 175 2.36 -9.30 -12.09
C CYS A 175 1.17 -8.91 -11.20
N PHE A 176 0.68 -7.66 -11.33
CA PHE A 176 -0.40 -7.10 -10.53
C PHE A 176 -1.74 -6.98 -11.25
N ASP A 177 -1.87 -7.42 -12.50
CA ASP A 177 -3.06 -7.12 -13.33
C ASP A 177 -4.37 -7.55 -12.67
N GLN A 178 -4.40 -8.72 -12.05
CA GLN A 178 -5.60 -9.22 -11.38
C GLN A 178 -5.97 -8.34 -10.17
N ALA A 179 -5.02 -8.03 -9.31
CA ALA A 179 -5.23 -7.18 -8.14
C ALA A 179 -5.61 -5.76 -8.56
N GLN A 180 -4.90 -5.20 -9.55
CA GLN A 180 -5.18 -3.86 -10.08
C GLN A 180 -6.58 -3.76 -10.66
N GLY A 181 -7.04 -4.77 -11.41
CA GLY A 181 -8.39 -4.82 -11.98
C GLY A 181 -9.48 -4.86 -10.91
N LYS A 182 -9.25 -5.58 -9.80
CA LYS A 182 -10.19 -5.61 -8.66
C LYS A 182 -10.30 -4.26 -7.96
N ILE A 183 -9.17 -3.60 -7.72
CA ILE A 183 -9.14 -2.27 -7.09
C ILE A 183 -9.72 -1.21 -8.03
N HIS A 184 -9.44 -1.28 -9.34
CA HIS A 184 -10.10 -0.42 -10.33
C HIS A 184 -11.61 -0.56 -10.26
N SER A 185 -12.12 -1.79 -10.30
CA SER A 185 -13.56 -2.09 -10.23
C SER A 185 -14.20 -1.64 -8.91
N LEU A 186 -13.47 -1.77 -7.79
CA LEU A 186 -13.93 -1.27 -6.49
C LEU A 186 -14.09 0.26 -6.53
N MET A 187 -13.07 0.98 -6.98
CA MET A 187 -13.13 2.44 -7.08
C MET A 187 -14.21 2.91 -8.07
N GLU A 188 -14.33 2.25 -9.23
CA GLU A 188 -15.32 2.60 -10.26
C GLU A 188 -16.77 2.44 -9.77
N LYS A 189 -17.05 1.34 -9.07
CA LYS A 189 -18.42 1.02 -8.64
C LYS A 189 -18.85 1.70 -7.35
N ASP A 190 -17.90 2.06 -6.50
CA ASP A 190 -18.16 2.60 -5.18
C ASP A 190 -17.65 4.04 -4.99
N SER A 191 -16.37 4.28 -5.01
CA SER A 191 -15.79 5.59 -4.70
C SER A 191 -16.07 6.65 -5.77
N TYR A 192 -16.01 6.27 -7.03
CA TYR A 192 -16.21 7.20 -8.15
C TYR A 192 -17.62 7.82 -8.21
N PRO A 193 -18.72 7.06 -8.06
CA PRO A 193 -20.05 7.66 -8.00
C PRO A 193 -20.24 8.62 -6.81
N ARG A 194 -19.58 8.35 -5.67
CA ARG A 194 -19.59 9.28 -4.53
C ARG A 194 -18.78 10.54 -4.81
N PHE A 195 -17.63 10.41 -5.46
CA PHE A 195 -16.81 11.55 -5.89
C PHE A 195 -17.62 12.50 -6.77
N LEU A 196 -18.34 12.02 -7.77
CA LEU A 196 -19.15 12.84 -8.68
C LEU A 196 -20.26 13.63 -7.95
N ARG A 197 -20.72 13.14 -6.80
CA ARG A 197 -21.70 13.82 -5.93
C ARG A 197 -21.05 14.67 -4.83
N SER A 198 -19.74 14.59 -4.70
CA SER A 198 -19.01 15.26 -3.62
C SER A 198 -18.93 16.78 -3.84
N LYS A 199 -18.80 17.49 -2.71
CA LYS A 199 -18.54 18.94 -2.73
C LYS A 199 -17.24 19.27 -3.46
N ILE A 200 -16.23 18.41 -3.42
CA ILE A 200 -14.95 18.60 -4.10
C ILE A 200 -15.17 18.73 -5.61
N TYR A 201 -15.92 17.81 -6.19
CA TYR A 201 -16.19 17.82 -7.63
C TYR A 201 -17.15 18.94 -8.04
N THR A 202 -18.25 19.14 -7.32
CA THR A 202 -19.24 20.19 -7.64
C THR A 202 -18.68 21.62 -7.48
N ASP A 203 -17.85 21.88 -6.47
CA ASP A 203 -17.15 23.15 -6.33
C ASP A 203 -16.16 23.40 -7.47
N LEU A 204 -15.46 22.34 -7.92
CA LEU A 204 -14.53 22.43 -9.03
C LEU A 204 -15.25 22.78 -10.34
N LEU A 205 -16.40 22.15 -10.65
CA LEU A 205 -17.23 22.49 -11.78
C LEU A 205 -17.71 23.96 -11.71
N SER A 206 -18.20 24.40 -10.56
CA SER A 206 -18.67 25.78 -10.35
C SER A 206 -17.56 26.81 -10.53
N GLN A 207 -16.33 26.49 -10.07
CA GLN A 207 -15.17 27.38 -10.23
C GLN A 207 -14.73 27.49 -11.70
N THR A 208 -14.84 26.43 -12.49
CA THR A 208 -14.50 26.47 -13.91
C THR A 208 -15.54 27.26 -14.72
N GLN A 209 -16.83 27.14 -14.37
CA GLN A 209 -17.92 27.90 -15.03
C GLN A 209 -17.83 29.42 -14.80
N ARG A 210 -17.54 29.86 -13.54
CA ARG A 210 -17.40 31.30 -13.19
C ARG A 210 -16.29 32.03 -13.95
N ARG A 211 -15.39 31.31 -14.60
CA ARG A 211 -14.28 31.90 -15.37
C ARG A 211 -14.63 32.16 -16.82
N LEU A 212 -15.74 31.64 -17.29
CA LEU A 212 -16.24 31.81 -18.66
C LEU A 212 -17.30 32.93 -18.77
N SER A 213 -17.82 33.39 -17.63
CA SER A 213 -18.71 34.53 -17.50
C SER A 213 -17.93 35.80 -17.13
#